data_52a1da7cb40a3d5bf051ff4942d97d9d
#
_entry.id   52a1da7cb40a3d5bf051ff4942d97d9d
#
_cell.length_a   1.000
_cell.length_b   1.000
_cell.length_c   1.000
_cell.angle_alpha   90.00
_cell.angle_beta   90.00
_cell.angle_gamma   90.00
#
_symmetry.space_group_name_H-M   'P 1'
#
loop_
_entity.id
_entity.type
_entity.pdbx_description
1 polymer ?
#
loop_
_entity_poly.entity_id
_entity_poly.type
_entity_poly.pdbx_seq_one_letter_code
_entity_poly.pdbx_strand_id
1 'polypeptide(L)'
;MSFTPASLDPRARHLLRTLISRYIRDGEPVGSQTLARHAGLDVSAATIRNILGDLEEVGLLASPHTSAGRIPTAQGYRMFVDSLVKMQPLGEGEVARLRSELPAGSGTQALLGNASELLSAMTHFVGVVSAPKREQFAFRHIDFVPLDGRRVLAILVFADNDVQNRVIEPRRVYEPSELERVANFLNSNFAGRPLSDIRATLLRDLRNAQSEMEGLLAHTVELAEHAFVPASDDMVLAGQTRLIGVQDLSDLDRLRELFETFARKREILQLLERTLQAPGVRIFIGEETGLAPLDGVSVVTAPYMAGGQVLGVLGVIGPTRMAYERIIPVVQAAADALGAAIDPPQSTPPSP
;
A
#
# COMPACT_ATOMS: atom_id res chain seq x y z
N MET A 1 6.97 22.91 17.77
CA MET A 1 8.43 22.89 17.61
C MET A 1 8.82 21.45 17.27
N SER A 2 9.36 21.22 16.07
CA SER A 2 9.80 19.87 15.66
C SER A 2 11.07 19.53 16.42
N PHE A 3 11.00 18.57 17.32
CA PHE A 3 12.15 18.06 18.06
C PHE A 3 13.01 17.23 17.08
N THR A 4 14.25 17.63 16.88
CA THR A 4 15.16 16.89 15.99
C THR A 4 15.84 15.76 16.77
N PRO A 5 15.98 14.53 16.23
CA PRO A 5 16.63 13.39 16.90
C PRO A 5 18.05 13.68 17.39
N ALA A 6 18.72 14.66 16.79
CA ALA A 6 20.07 15.10 17.16
C ALA A 6 20.15 15.83 18.52
N SER A 7 19.04 16.26 19.10
CA SER A 7 19.01 17.04 20.35
C SER A 7 18.95 16.21 21.64
N LEU A 8 18.68 14.89 21.53
CA LEU A 8 18.66 14.01 22.71
C LEU A 8 20.07 13.52 23.09
N ASP A 9 20.38 13.55 24.38
CA ASP A 9 21.56 12.88 24.93
C ASP A 9 21.61 11.39 24.52
N PRO A 10 22.78 10.82 24.22
CA PRO A 10 22.94 9.41 23.88
C PRO A 10 22.34 8.44 24.89
N ARG A 11 22.38 8.75 26.18
CA ARG A 11 21.74 7.96 27.24
C ARG A 11 20.22 8.00 27.16
N ALA A 12 19.64 9.19 26.94
CA ALA A 12 18.21 9.36 26.77
C ALA A 12 17.69 8.61 25.53
N ARG A 13 18.42 8.67 24.39
CA ARG A 13 18.11 7.88 23.19
C ARG A 13 18.13 6.38 23.44
N HIS A 14 19.14 5.90 24.16
CA HIS A 14 19.26 4.48 24.49
C HIS A 14 18.14 4.01 25.40
N LEU A 15 17.78 4.78 26.43
CA LEU A 15 16.68 4.50 27.34
C LEU A 15 15.33 4.52 26.62
N LEU A 16 15.08 5.53 25.76
CA LEU A 16 13.87 5.62 24.96
C LEU A 16 13.72 4.40 24.05
N ARG A 17 14.79 4.02 23.34
CA ARG A 17 14.79 2.83 22.49
C ARG A 17 14.48 1.56 23.29
N THR A 18 15.15 1.36 24.43
CA THR A 18 14.97 0.19 25.28
C THR A 18 13.55 0.13 25.84
N LEU A 19 13.00 1.28 26.26
CA LEU A 19 11.63 1.40 26.74
C LEU A 19 10.63 1.01 25.67
N ILE A 20 10.75 1.60 24.48
CA ILE A 20 9.80 1.34 23.37
C ILE A 20 9.87 -0.11 22.92
N SER A 21 11.08 -0.66 22.71
CA SER A 21 11.25 -2.06 22.33
C SER A 21 10.65 -3.01 23.37
N ARG A 22 10.75 -2.67 24.64
CA ARG A 22 10.17 -3.47 25.71
C ARG A 22 8.65 -3.34 25.76
N TYR A 23 8.13 -2.12 25.64
CA TYR A 23 6.69 -1.89 25.60
C TYR A 23 6.03 -2.57 24.40
N ILE A 24 6.67 -2.55 23.23
CA ILE A 24 6.21 -3.30 22.06
C ILE A 24 6.07 -4.80 22.38
N ARG A 25 7.05 -5.38 23.05
CA ARG A 25 7.09 -6.81 23.36
C ARG A 25 6.11 -7.21 24.46
N ASP A 26 6.13 -6.46 25.58
CA ASP A 26 5.46 -6.86 26.83
C ASP A 26 4.04 -6.26 26.98
N GLY A 27 3.74 -5.13 26.31
CA GLY A 27 2.46 -4.40 26.41
C GLY A 27 2.24 -3.65 27.72
N GLU A 28 3.19 -3.73 28.66
CA GLU A 28 3.04 -3.17 29.99
C GLU A 28 3.86 -1.88 30.15
N PRO A 29 3.35 -0.86 30.88
CA PRO A 29 4.11 0.35 31.16
C PRO A 29 5.48 0.05 31.81
N VAL A 30 6.53 0.68 31.30
CA VAL A 30 7.90 0.37 31.68
C VAL A 30 8.42 1.30 32.77
N GLY A 31 8.75 0.75 33.92
CA GLY A 31 9.27 1.50 35.08
C GLY A 31 10.79 1.67 35.06
N SER A 32 11.29 2.70 35.81
CA SER A 32 12.72 2.99 35.93
C SER A 32 13.56 1.82 36.48
N GLN A 33 13.00 1.04 37.43
CA GLN A 33 13.68 -0.15 37.95
C GLN A 33 13.84 -1.26 36.90
N THR A 34 12.83 -1.43 36.06
CA THR A 34 12.88 -2.39 34.98
C THR A 34 13.93 -1.99 33.93
N LEU A 35 14.01 -0.70 33.60
CA LEU A 35 15.03 -0.17 32.70
C LEU A 35 16.44 -0.30 33.28
N ALA A 36 16.63 -0.03 34.58
CA ALA A 36 17.94 -0.17 35.23
C ALA A 36 18.52 -1.59 35.09
N ARG A 37 17.66 -2.61 35.12
CA ARG A 37 18.09 -4.02 34.93
C ARG A 37 18.39 -4.41 33.49
N HIS A 38 17.78 -3.72 32.51
CA HIS A 38 17.78 -4.19 31.13
C HIS A 38 18.46 -3.25 30.12
N ALA A 39 18.68 -1.98 30.51
CA ALA A 39 19.29 -1.01 29.60
C ALA A 39 20.80 -1.17 29.46
N GLY A 40 21.45 -1.94 30.33
CA GLY A 40 22.93 -2.11 30.29
C GLY A 40 23.70 -0.80 30.50
N LEU A 41 23.08 0.18 31.15
CA LEU A 41 23.69 1.46 31.50
C LEU A 41 24.07 1.44 32.98
N ASP A 42 25.28 1.89 33.27
CA ASP A 42 25.76 2.07 34.65
C ASP A 42 25.22 3.39 35.24
N VAL A 43 23.89 3.41 35.48
CA VAL A 43 23.18 4.56 36.06
C VAL A 43 22.11 4.10 37.04
N SER A 44 21.92 4.90 38.11
CA SER A 44 20.93 4.58 39.14
C SER A 44 19.48 4.66 38.60
N ALA A 45 18.56 3.91 39.24
CA ALA A 45 17.14 3.99 38.92
C ALA A 45 16.57 5.42 39.14
N ALA A 46 17.18 6.20 40.03
CA ALA A 46 16.81 7.60 40.24
C ALA A 46 17.20 8.48 39.04
N THR A 47 18.41 8.28 38.48
CA THR A 47 18.85 8.96 37.26
C THR A 47 17.98 8.60 36.07
N ILE A 48 17.64 7.32 35.93
CA ILE A 48 16.71 6.87 34.87
C ILE A 48 15.35 7.52 35.03
N ARG A 49 14.82 7.64 36.26
CA ARG A 49 13.54 8.31 36.52
C ARG A 49 13.55 9.77 36.05
N ASN A 50 14.64 10.51 36.32
CA ASN A 50 14.79 11.88 35.85
C ASN A 50 14.78 11.97 34.32
N ILE A 51 15.58 11.14 33.64
CA ILE A 51 15.60 11.08 32.17
C ILE A 51 14.22 10.73 31.58
N LEU A 52 13.49 9.81 32.23
CA LEU A 52 12.12 9.50 31.81
C LEU A 52 11.15 10.67 32.01
N GLY A 53 11.36 11.47 33.07
CA GLY A 53 10.64 12.72 33.30
C GLY A 53 10.89 13.73 32.19
N ASP A 54 12.16 13.94 31.83
CA ASP A 54 12.56 14.84 30.72
C ASP A 54 11.94 14.39 29.40
N LEU A 55 11.95 13.07 29.12
CA LEU A 55 11.32 12.50 27.91
C LEU A 55 9.79 12.63 27.90
N GLU A 56 9.15 12.60 29.05
CA GLU A 56 7.71 12.86 29.21
C GLU A 56 7.40 14.35 29.01
N GLU A 57 8.22 15.25 29.56
CA GLU A 57 8.07 16.70 29.41
C GLU A 57 8.17 17.14 27.94
N VAL A 58 9.04 16.50 27.15
CA VAL A 58 9.14 16.76 25.72
C VAL A 58 8.11 15.98 24.87
N GLY A 59 7.18 15.25 25.49
CA GLY A 59 6.07 14.59 24.85
C GLY A 59 6.39 13.26 24.14
N LEU A 60 7.57 12.66 24.37
CA LEU A 60 7.95 11.36 23.78
C LEU A 60 7.38 10.17 24.57
N LEU A 61 7.13 10.36 25.84
CA LEU A 61 6.54 9.39 26.75
C LEU A 61 5.31 9.96 27.43
N ALA A 62 4.47 9.08 27.98
CA ALA A 62 3.33 9.46 28.82
C ALA A 62 3.22 8.52 30.01
N SER A 63 2.59 9.00 31.09
CA SER A 63 2.21 8.21 32.26
C SER A 63 0.73 7.86 32.15
N PRO A 64 0.34 6.58 32.01
CA PRO A 64 -1.08 6.21 32.01
C PRO A 64 -1.72 6.44 33.41
N HIS A 65 -0.96 6.29 34.51
CA HIS A 65 -1.37 6.58 35.89
C HIS A 65 -0.17 7.02 36.71
N THR A 66 -0.41 7.73 37.79
CA THR A 66 0.62 8.38 38.65
C THR A 66 1.68 7.42 39.23
N SER A 67 1.32 6.14 39.43
CA SER A 67 2.21 5.08 39.93
C SER A 67 2.66 4.08 38.86
N ALA A 68 2.15 4.21 37.65
CA ALA A 68 2.53 3.34 36.54
C ALA A 68 3.90 3.74 35.95
N GLY A 69 4.50 2.83 35.18
CA GLY A 69 5.67 3.15 34.36
C GLY A 69 5.34 4.16 33.27
N ARG A 70 6.17 4.24 32.25
CA ARG A 70 5.97 5.09 31.09
C ARG A 70 5.59 4.27 29.86
N ILE A 71 4.77 4.87 29.00
CA ILE A 71 4.39 4.33 27.69
C ILE A 71 4.82 5.30 26.59
N PRO A 72 5.12 4.85 25.36
CA PRO A 72 5.41 5.73 24.24
C PRO A 72 4.17 6.51 23.80
N THR A 73 4.36 7.76 23.41
CA THR A 73 3.38 8.53 22.64
C THR A 73 3.54 8.25 21.12
N ALA A 74 2.62 8.75 20.28
CA ALA A 74 2.79 8.71 18.83
C ALA A 74 4.09 9.39 18.39
N GLN A 75 4.47 10.50 19.01
CA GLN A 75 5.74 11.19 18.75
C GLN A 75 6.95 10.35 19.21
N GLY A 76 6.84 9.63 20.33
CA GLY A 76 7.86 8.67 20.77
C GLY A 76 8.07 7.53 19.76
N TYR A 77 6.99 6.94 19.25
CA TYR A 77 7.07 5.94 18.19
C TYR A 77 7.65 6.52 16.89
N ARG A 78 7.29 7.74 16.49
CA ARG A 78 7.85 8.41 15.32
C ARG A 78 9.37 8.54 15.45
N MET A 79 9.84 9.05 16.57
CA MET A 79 11.28 9.16 16.83
C MET A 79 11.97 7.80 16.85
N PHE A 80 11.32 6.78 17.43
CA PHE A 80 11.85 5.41 17.44
C PHE A 80 12.05 4.87 16.02
N VAL A 81 11.04 4.98 15.17
CA VAL A 81 11.06 4.48 13.80
C VAL A 81 12.10 5.23 12.95
N ASP A 82 12.14 6.56 13.05
CA ASP A 82 13.01 7.39 12.20
C ASP A 82 14.51 7.29 12.56
N SER A 83 14.83 6.98 13.82
CA SER A 83 16.20 7.16 14.31
C SER A 83 16.76 6.08 15.22
N LEU A 84 15.92 5.29 15.85
CA LEU A 84 16.34 4.38 16.93
C LEU A 84 16.14 2.91 16.59
N VAL A 85 15.22 2.57 15.68
CA VAL A 85 14.93 1.19 15.30
C VAL A 85 16.14 0.58 14.56
N LYS A 86 16.46 -0.67 14.91
CA LYS A 86 17.46 -1.47 14.19
C LYS A 86 16.73 -2.52 13.41
N MET A 87 16.73 -2.40 12.09
CA MET A 87 16.08 -3.36 11.19
C MET A 87 16.65 -4.76 11.36
N GLN A 88 15.77 -5.74 11.38
CA GLN A 88 16.12 -7.16 11.36
C GLN A 88 15.96 -7.68 9.93
N PRO A 89 17.06 -8.01 9.24
CA PRO A 89 16.96 -8.55 7.89
C PRO A 89 16.15 -9.85 7.91
N LEU A 90 15.38 -10.09 6.85
CA LEU A 90 14.66 -11.34 6.69
C LEU A 90 15.63 -12.49 6.46
N GLY A 91 15.30 -13.65 7.02
CA GLY A 91 16.00 -14.90 6.75
C GLY A 91 15.80 -15.35 5.29
N GLU A 92 16.76 -16.09 4.74
CA GLU A 92 16.67 -16.61 3.37
C GLU A 92 15.40 -17.44 3.12
N GLY A 93 14.96 -18.22 4.12
CA GLY A 93 13.73 -19.00 4.06
C GLY A 93 12.46 -18.13 3.96
N GLU A 94 12.44 -16.97 4.62
CA GLU A 94 11.31 -16.03 4.53
C GLU A 94 11.25 -15.36 3.17
N VAL A 95 12.39 -14.98 2.62
CA VAL A 95 12.50 -14.42 1.27
C VAL A 95 12.12 -15.46 0.21
N ALA A 96 12.56 -16.71 0.37
CA ALA A 96 12.20 -17.81 -0.51
C ALA A 96 10.67 -18.07 -0.49
N ARG A 97 10.07 -18.03 0.70
CA ARG A 97 8.61 -18.15 0.84
C ARG A 97 7.86 -17.03 0.13
N LEU A 98 8.27 -15.76 0.29
CA LEU A 98 7.67 -14.62 -0.41
C LEU A 98 7.66 -14.85 -1.93
N ARG A 99 8.76 -15.32 -2.50
CA ARG A 99 8.88 -15.59 -3.94
C ARG A 99 8.05 -16.80 -4.38
N SER A 100 7.98 -17.85 -3.58
CA SER A 100 7.23 -19.06 -3.96
C SER A 100 5.71 -18.88 -3.91
N GLU A 101 5.22 -18.01 -3.04
CA GLU A 101 3.78 -17.72 -2.92
C GLU A 101 3.31 -16.63 -3.90
N LEU A 102 4.25 -15.96 -4.59
CA LEU A 102 3.98 -14.97 -5.64
C LEU A 102 4.60 -15.42 -6.99
N PRO A 103 4.12 -16.53 -7.59
CA PRO A 103 4.73 -17.06 -8.81
C PRO A 103 4.45 -16.16 -10.01
N ALA A 104 5.49 -15.88 -10.78
CA ALA A 104 5.38 -15.15 -12.03
C ALA A 104 4.41 -15.85 -13.02
N GLY A 105 3.63 -15.07 -13.75
CA GLY A 105 2.64 -15.59 -14.71
C GLY A 105 1.27 -15.90 -14.10
N SER A 106 1.09 -15.72 -12.79
CA SER A 106 -0.25 -15.68 -12.20
C SER A 106 -0.96 -14.39 -12.61
N GLY A 107 -2.29 -14.45 -12.76
CA GLY A 107 -3.06 -13.24 -13.05
C GLY A 107 -2.89 -12.18 -11.94
N THR A 108 -2.86 -10.91 -12.32
CA THR A 108 -2.59 -9.79 -11.40
C THR A 108 -3.47 -9.84 -10.16
N GLN A 109 -4.78 -10.08 -10.28
CA GLN A 109 -5.69 -10.15 -9.13
C GLN A 109 -5.32 -11.27 -8.14
N ALA A 110 -4.89 -12.43 -8.63
CA ALA A 110 -4.43 -13.53 -7.78
C ALA A 110 -3.15 -13.13 -7.03
N LEU A 111 -2.19 -12.46 -7.69
CA LEU A 111 -0.97 -11.96 -7.07
C LEU A 111 -1.25 -10.94 -5.97
N LEU A 112 -2.20 -10.02 -6.18
CA LEU A 112 -2.59 -9.04 -5.17
C LEU A 112 -3.24 -9.73 -3.96
N GLY A 113 -4.12 -10.71 -4.18
CA GLY A 113 -4.73 -11.53 -3.13
C GLY A 113 -3.67 -12.26 -2.31
N ASN A 114 -2.79 -13.01 -2.98
CA ASN A 114 -1.72 -13.75 -2.34
C ASN A 114 -0.77 -12.83 -1.56
N ALA A 115 -0.40 -11.67 -2.11
CA ALA A 115 0.46 -10.70 -1.42
C ALA A 115 -0.20 -10.15 -0.15
N SER A 116 -1.50 -9.84 -0.20
CA SER A 116 -2.26 -9.36 0.97
C SER A 116 -2.35 -10.44 2.07
N GLU A 117 -2.66 -11.69 1.70
CA GLU A 117 -2.72 -12.82 2.63
C GLU A 117 -1.36 -13.13 3.23
N LEU A 118 -0.31 -13.10 2.42
CA LEU A 118 1.07 -13.36 2.84
C LEU A 118 1.57 -12.32 3.82
N LEU A 119 1.35 -11.02 3.54
CA LEU A 119 1.63 -9.93 4.47
C LEU A 119 0.89 -10.16 5.80
N SER A 120 -0.38 -10.48 5.75
CA SER A 120 -1.17 -10.76 6.94
C SER A 120 -0.63 -11.99 7.70
N ALA A 121 -0.26 -13.06 7.02
CA ALA A 121 0.28 -14.27 7.65
C ALA A 121 1.62 -14.04 8.33
N MET A 122 2.52 -13.26 7.71
CA MET A 122 3.87 -13.00 8.24
C MET A 122 3.89 -11.98 9.38
N THR A 123 2.95 -11.03 9.36
CA THR A 123 2.93 -9.92 10.35
C THR A 123 1.87 -10.11 11.43
N HIS A 124 0.90 -10.98 11.23
CA HIS A 124 -0.30 -11.18 12.05
C HIS A 124 -1.22 -9.95 12.13
N PHE A 125 -1.13 -9.05 11.15
CA PHE A 125 -1.96 -7.86 11.01
C PHE A 125 -2.73 -7.86 9.68
N VAL A 126 -3.43 -6.78 9.37
CA VAL A 126 -4.16 -6.64 8.11
C VAL A 126 -3.17 -6.35 6.98
N GLY A 127 -3.10 -7.24 6.00
CA GLY A 127 -2.42 -6.97 4.74
C GLY A 127 -3.29 -6.14 3.81
N VAL A 128 -2.73 -5.15 3.15
CA VAL A 128 -3.41 -4.30 2.19
C VAL A 128 -2.56 -4.14 0.94
N VAL A 129 -3.18 -4.27 -0.23
CA VAL A 129 -2.51 -4.11 -1.52
C VAL A 129 -3.43 -3.30 -2.44
N SER A 130 -2.98 -2.15 -2.91
CA SER A 130 -3.71 -1.41 -3.94
C SER A 130 -3.54 -2.08 -5.30
N ALA A 131 -4.59 -2.10 -6.12
CA ALA A 131 -4.47 -2.56 -7.48
C ALA A 131 -3.59 -1.61 -8.30
N PRO A 132 -2.82 -2.12 -9.28
CA PRO A 132 -2.08 -1.28 -10.20
C PRO A 132 -3.04 -0.37 -10.97
N LYS A 133 -2.62 0.88 -11.22
CA LYS A 133 -3.36 1.77 -12.11
C LYS A 133 -3.35 1.18 -13.52
N ARG A 134 -4.47 0.59 -13.93
CA ARG A 134 -4.61 -0.09 -15.23
C ARG A 134 -4.25 0.78 -16.43
N GLU A 135 -4.36 2.09 -16.29
CA GLU A 135 -3.92 3.05 -17.30
C GLU A 135 -2.43 2.94 -17.68
N GLN A 136 -1.61 2.35 -16.81
CA GLN A 136 -0.17 2.14 -17.01
C GLN A 136 0.17 0.83 -17.73
N PHE A 137 -0.79 -0.13 -17.80
CA PHE A 137 -0.55 -1.39 -18.49
C PHE A 137 -0.68 -1.25 -19.98
N ALA A 138 0.20 -1.94 -20.69
CA ALA A 138 0.11 -2.01 -22.14
C ALA A 138 -1.17 -2.76 -22.56
N PHE A 139 -1.94 -2.12 -23.38
CA PHE A 139 -3.12 -2.68 -24.03
C PHE A 139 -2.69 -3.66 -25.11
N ARG A 140 -3.28 -4.85 -25.14
CA ARG A 140 -2.98 -5.89 -26.12
C ARG A 140 -4.06 -6.00 -27.18
N HIS A 141 -5.31 -6.03 -26.76
CA HIS A 141 -6.48 -6.19 -27.64
C HIS A 141 -7.72 -5.61 -27.00
N ILE A 142 -8.61 -5.07 -27.83
CA ILE A 142 -9.96 -4.66 -27.42
C ILE A 142 -10.98 -5.21 -28.40
N ASP A 143 -12.15 -5.58 -27.88
CA ASP A 143 -13.33 -5.89 -28.67
C ASP A 143 -14.56 -5.20 -28.10
N PHE A 144 -15.55 -4.93 -28.95
CA PHE A 144 -16.81 -4.32 -28.57
C PHE A 144 -17.96 -5.20 -29.05
N VAL A 145 -18.74 -5.72 -28.13
CA VAL A 145 -19.88 -6.58 -28.41
C VAL A 145 -21.18 -5.80 -28.14
N PRO A 146 -22.03 -5.57 -29.15
CA PRO A 146 -23.30 -4.92 -28.92
C PRO A 146 -24.19 -5.79 -28.03
N LEU A 147 -24.83 -5.17 -27.05
CA LEU A 147 -25.85 -5.78 -26.21
C LEU A 147 -27.24 -5.25 -26.62
N ASP A 148 -28.18 -5.17 -25.69
CA ASP A 148 -29.51 -4.62 -25.93
C ASP A 148 -29.52 -3.06 -25.82
N GLY A 149 -30.30 -2.40 -26.66
CA GLY A 149 -30.43 -0.95 -26.67
C GLY A 149 -29.15 -0.23 -27.04
N ARG A 150 -28.66 0.65 -26.17
CA ARG A 150 -27.38 1.40 -26.36
C ARG A 150 -26.20 0.75 -25.66
N ARG A 151 -26.40 -0.38 -24.96
CA ARG A 151 -25.33 -1.01 -24.18
C ARG A 151 -24.35 -1.76 -25.08
N VAL A 152 -23.08 -1.58 -24.81
CA VAL A 152 -21.98 -2.24 -25.50
C VAL A 152 -21.07 -2.87 -24.44
N LEU A 153 -20.73 -4.14 -24.60
CA LEU A 153 -19.70 -4.79 -23.79
C LEU A 153 -18.34 -4.52 -24.41
N ALA A 154 -17.49 -3.78 -23.70
CA ALA A 154 -16.08 -3.63 -24.06
C ALA A 154 -15.26 -4.72 -23.34
N ILE A 155 -14.46 -5.45 -24.09
CA ILE A 155 -13.56 -6.50 -23.61
C ILE A 155 -12.14 -6.03 -23.87
N LEU A 156 -11.38 -5.74 -22.80
CA LEU A 156 -9.99 -5.30 -22.87
C LEU A 156 -9.08 -6.43 -22.42
N VAL A 157 -8.09 -6.74 -23.23
CA VAL A 157 -7.01 -7.68 -22.90
C VAL A 157 -5.71 -6.90 -22.74
N PHE A 158 -5.03 -7.09 -21.62
CA PHE A 158 -3.76 -6.43 -21.30
C PHE A 158 -2.56 -7.35 -21.54
N ALA A 159 -1.36 -6.78 -21.55
CA ALA A 159 -0.12 -7.51 -21.79
C ALA A 159 0.17 -8.56 -20.70
N ASP A 160 -0.33 -8.38 -19.48
CA ASP A 160 -0.25 -9.32 -18.36
C ASP A 160 -1.32 -10.45 -18.44
N ASN A 161 -1.99 -10.60 -19.60
CA ASN A 161 -3.10 -11.52 -19.85
C ASN A 161 -4.34 -11.32 -18.98
N ASP A 162 -4.43 -10.22 -18.24
CA ASP A 162 -5.67 -9.86 -17.56
C ASP A 162 -6.73 -9.41 -18.58
N VAL A 163 -7.99 -9.79 -18.33
CA VAL A 163 -9.12 -9.46 -19.18
C VAL A 163 -10.15 -8.68 -18.38
N GLN A 164 -10.41 -7.46 -18.81
CA GLN A 164 -11.47 -6.64 -18.22
C GLN A 164 -12.67 -6.57 -19.15
N ASN A 165 -13.83 -6.83 -18.56
CA ASN A 165 -15.12 -6.71 -19.23
C ASN A 165 -15.89 -5.54 -18.65
N ARG A 166 -16.39 -4.67 -19.51
CA ARG A 166 -17.17 -3.50 -19.08
C ARG A 166 -18.37 -3.25 -19.98
N VAL A 167 -19.52 -3.10 -19.35
CA VAL A 167 -20.70 -2.60 -20.05
C VAL A 167 -20.65 -1.07 -20.06
N ILE A 168 -20.65 -0.49 -21.24
CA ILE A 168 -20.68 0.96 -21.46
C ILE A 168 -21.99 1.37 -22.12
N GLU A 169 -22.44 2.60 -21.88
CA GLU A 169 -23.63 3.19 -22.50
C GLU A 169 -23.24 4.43 -23.31
N PRO A 170 -22.85 4.24 -24.59
CA PRO A 170 -22.55 5.37 -25.45
C PRO A 170 -23.77 6.27 -25.69
N ARG A 171 -23.53 7.50 -26.16
CA ARG A 171 -24.60 8.49 -26.39
C ARG A 171 -25.59 8.07 -27.45
N ARG A 172 -25.18 7.19 -28.40
CA ARG A 172 -26.01 6.68 -29.47
C ARG A 172 -25.89 5.15 -29.60
N VAL A 173 -26.81 4.56 -30.38
CA VAL A 173 -26.68 3.18 -30.83
C VAL A 173 -25.59 3.10 -31.89
N TYR A 174 -24.69 2.11 -31.77
CA TYR A 174 -23.66 1.80 -32.74
C TYR A 174 -24.01 0.52 -33.48
N GLU A 175 -23.87 0.54 -34.80
CA GLU A 175 -23.97 -0.67 -35.60
C GLU A 175 -22.76 -1.59 -35.36
N PRO A 176 -22.91 -2.93 -35.43
CA PRO A 176 -21.82 -3.86 -35.24
C PRO A 176 -20.56 -3.56 -36.08
N SER A 177 -20.76 -3.13 -37.33
CA SER A 177 -19.68 -2.75 -38.25
C SER A 177 -18.94 -1.48 -37.82
N GLU A 178 -19.58 -0.56 -37.09
CA GLU A 178 -18.96 0.63 -36.56
C GLU A 178 -18.08 0.27 -35.35
N LEU A 179 -18.60 -0.60 -34.47
CA LEU A 179 -17.86 -1.12 -33.30
C LEU A 179 -16.61 -1.89 -33.74
N GLU A 180 -16.75 -2.74 -34.77
CA GLU A 180 -15.63 -3.49 -35.34
C GLU A 180 -14.56 -2.56 -35.93
N ARG A 181 -14.95 -1.50 -36.65
CA ARG A 181 -14.01 -0.52 -37.19
C ARG A 181 -13.26 0.22 -36.09
N VAL A 182 -13.92 0.60 -35.00
CA VAL A 182 -13.27 1.24 -33.85
C VAL A 182 -12.32 0.28 -33.16
N ALA A 183 -12.71 -0.99 -32.93
CA ALA A 183 -11.85 -2.01 -32.34
C ALA A 183 -10.61 -2.24 -33.21
N ASN A 184 -10.77 -2.42 -34.51
CA ASN A 184 -9.68 -2.62 -35.48
C ASN A 184 -8.73 -1.43 -35.51
N PHE A 185 -9.27 -0.19 -35.46
CA PHE A 185 -8.46 1.02 -35.40
C PHE A 185 -7.61 1.07 -34.13
N LEU A 186 -8.21 0.81 -32.96
CA LEU A 186 -7.49 0.77 -31.69
C LEU A 186 -6.42 -0.33 -31.67
N ASN A 187 -6.77 -1.55 -32.09
CA ASN A 187 -5.86 -2.69 -32.13
C ASN A 187 -4.66 -2.45 -33.05
N SER A 188 -4.91 -1.86 -34.23
CA SER A 188 -3.85 -1.65 -35.23
C SER A 188 -2.89 -0.50 -34.87
N ASN A 189 -3.37 0.54 -34.18
CA ASN A 189 -2.58 1.75 -33.95
C ASN A 189 -2.00 1.84 -32.54
N PHE A 190 -2.58 1.12 -31.56
CA PHE A 190 -2.28 1.34 -30.14
C PHE A 190 -1.93 0.06 -29.37
N ALA A 191 -2.00 -1.13 -29.96
CA ALA A 191 -1.58 -2.34 -29.28
C ALA A 191 -0.12 -2.21 -28.78
N GLY A 192 0.13 -2.64 -27.55
CA GLY A 192 1.43 -2.50 -26.88
C GLY A 192 1.67 -1.16 -26.20
N ARG A 193 0.73 -0.24 -26.22
CA ARG A 193 0.83 1.08 -25.54
C ARG A 193 -0.01 1.13 -24.27
N PRO A 194 0.42 1.90 -23.23
CA PRO A 194 -0.40 2.18 -22.06
C PRO A 194 -1.70 2.92 -22.43
N LEU A 195 -2.80 2.62 -21.70
CA LEU A 195 -4.09 3.28 -21.95
C LEU A 195 -4.03 4.81 -21.76
N SER A 196 -3.19 5.29 -20.83
CA SER A 196 -2.93 6.72 -20.63
C SER A 196 -2.41 7.42 -21.89
N ASP A 197 -1.47 6.77 -22.58
CA ASP A 197 -0.86 7.28 -23.80
C ASP A 197 -1.81 7.25 -24.97
N ILE A 198 -2.64 6.19 -25.05
CA ILE A 198 -3.69 6.08 -26.06
C ILE A 198 -4.68 7.23 -25.93
N ARG A 199 -5.19 7.46 -24.73
CA ARG A 199 -6.12 8.56 -24.45
C ARG A 199 -5.53 9.92 -24.84
N ALA A 200 -4.30 10.20 -24.42
CA ALA A 200 -3.62 11.46 -24.73
C ALA A 200 -3.40 11.65 -26.24
N THR A 201 -3.07 10.57 -26.96
CA THR A 201 -2.87 10.58 -28.40
C THR A 201 -4.18 10.79 -29.12
N LEU A 202 -5.24 10.03 -28.80
CA LEU A 202 -6.57 10.17 -29.42
C LEU A 202 -7.14 11.58 -29.25
N LEU A 203 -7.02 12.18 -28.04
CA LEU A 203 -7.48 13.56 -27.80
C LEU A 203 -6.68 14.59 -28.59
N ARG A 204 -5.40 14.36 -28.84
CA ARG A 204 -4.56 15.23 -29.66
C ARG A 204 -4.93 15.11 -31.14
N ASP A 205 -5.08 13.88 -31.61
CA ASP A 205 -5.39 13.59 -33.01
C ASP A 205 -6.79 14.08 -33.38
N LEU A 206 -7.77 13.97 -32.47
CA LEU A 206 -9.10 14.53 -32.65
C LEU A 206 -9.08 16.06 -32.85
N ARG A 207 -8.20 16.78 -32.13
CA ARG A 207 -8.06 18.24 -32.30
C ARG A 207 -7.44 18.65 -33.65
N ASN A 208 -6.66 17.75 -34.26
CA ASN A 208 -5.91 18.01 -35.48
C ASN A 208 -6.53 17.34 -36.74
N ALA A 209 -7.64 16.60 -36.57
CA ALA A 209 -8.25 15.84 -37.66
C ALA A 209 -8.95 16.73 -38.67
N GLN A 210 -8.78 16.39 -39.96
CA GLN A 210 -9.63 16.93 -41.05
C GLN A 210 -10.90 16.09 -41.20
N SER A 211 -11.97 16.69 -41.73
CA SER A 211 -13.37 16.31 -41.57
C SER A 211 -13.79 14.83 -41.80
N GLU A 212 -13.08 14.06 -42.63
CA GLU A 212 -13.44 12.64 -42.86
C GLU A 212 -12.95 11.69 -41.78
N MET A 213 -11.80 11.97 -41.12
CA MET A 213 -11.26 11.21 -40.01
C MET A 213 -11.89 11.58 -38.67
N GLU A 214 -12.50 12.77 -38.58
CA GLU A 214 -13.07 13.33 -37.36
C GLU A 214 -14.20 12.45 -36.79
N GLY A 215 -15.03 11.87 -37.63
CA GLY A 215 -16.13 10.99 -37.23
C GLY A 215 -15.62 9.69 -36.55
N LEU A 216 -14.65 8.99 -37.15
CA LEU A 216 -14.10 7.77 -36.58
C LEU A 216 -13.34 8.04 -35.29
N LEU A 217 -12.55 9.12 -35.23
CA LEU A 217 -11.81 9.51 -34.04
C LEU A 217 -12.75 9.91 -32.91
N ALA A 218 -13.82 10.66 -33.18
CA ALA A 218 -14.81 11.03 -32.18
C ALA A 218 -15.50 9.80 -31.57
N HIS A 219 -15.89 8.83 -32.39
CA HIS A 219 -16.47 7.56 -31.93
C HIS A 219 -15.46 6.73 -31.13
N THR A 220 -14.20 6.72 -31.56
CA THR A 220 -13.10 6.02 -30.87
C THR A 220 -12.85 6.65 -29.50
N VAL A 221 -12.79 7.98 -29.40
CA VAL A 221 -12.62 8.69 -28.13
C VAL A 221 -13.80 8.40 -27.20
N GLU A 222 -15.05 8.48 -27.70
CA GLU A 222 -16.23 8.23 -26.86
C GLU A 222 -16.20 6.81 -26.27
N LEU A 223 -16.00 5.80 -27.08
CA LEU A 223 -15.96 4.39 -26.63
C LEU A 223 -14.76 4.13 -25.72
N ALA A 224 -13.59 4.66 -26.05
CA ALA A 224 -12.38 4.52 -25.23
C ALA A 224 -12.51 5.18 -23.87
N GLU A 225 -13.06 6.40 -23.79
CA GLU A 225 -13.27 7.09 -22.51
C GLU A 225 -14.17 6.30 -21.56
N HIS A 226 -15.19 5.63 -22.08
CA HIS A 226 -16.08 4.79 -21.26
C HIS A 226 -15.48 3.43 -20.94
N ALA A 227 -14.71 2.84 -21.86
CA ALA A 227 -14.08 1.54 -21.68
C ALA A 227 -12.86 1.60 -20.72
N PHE A 228 -12.11 2.71 -20.73
CA PHE A 228 -10.85 2.87 -19.99
C PHE A 228 -11.02 3.43 -18.57
N VAL A 229 -12.23 3.56 -18.06
CA VAL A 229 -12.44 3.98 -16.65
C VAL A 229 -11.88 2.88 -15.72
N PRO A 230 -11.15 3.21 -14.63
CA PRO A 230 -10.67 2.21 -13.67
C PRO A 230 -11.80 1.34 -13.11
N ALA A 231 -11.57 0.04 -12.96
CA ALA A 231 -12.51 -0.85 -12.29
C ALA A 231 -12.57 -0.50 -10.80
N SER A 232 -13.72 -0.75 -10.15
CA SER A 232 -13.95 -0.42 -8.73
C SER A 232 -13.21 -1.32 -7.72
N ASP A 233 -12.44 -2.32 -8.17
CA ASP A 233 -11.65 -3.20 -7.31
C ASP A 233 -10.21 -2.68 -7.13
N ASP A 234 -10.09 -1.45 -6.63
CA ASP A 234 -8.81 -0.75 -6.53
C ASP A 234 -7.92 -1.22 -5.38
N MET A 235 -8.39 -2.17 -4.53
CA MET A 235 -7.64 -2.63 -3.36
C MET A 235 -8.10 -4.00 -2.86
N VAL A 236 -7.15 -4.83 -2.44
CA VAL A 236 -7.36 -6.10 -1.73
C VAL A 236 -6.94 -5.95 -0.27
N LEU A 237 -7.75 -6.49 0.64
CA LEU A 237 -7.51 -6.55 2.08
C LEU A 237 -7.61 -7.99 2.56
N ALA A 238 -6.66 -8.44 3.38
CA ALA A 238 -6.70 -9.74 4.03
C ALA A 238 -6.40 -9.65 5.53
N GLY A 239 -6.95 -10.55 6.31
CA GLY A 239 -6.65 -10.70 7.71
C GLY A 239 -7.30 -9.65 8.64
N GLN A 240 -8.39 -9.00 8.24
CA GLN A 240 -9.06 -8.00 9.08
C GLN A 240 -9.43 -8.57 10.47
N THR A 241 -9.85 -9.84 10.53
CA THR A 241 -10.19 -10.52 11.79
C THR A 241 -9.02 -10.69 12.74
N ARG A 242 -7.77 -10.53 12.28
CA ARG A 242 -6.57 -10.60 13.14
C ARG A 242 -6.44 -9.42 14.09
N LEU A 243 -7.19 -8.34 13.86
CA LEU A 243 -7.27 -7.21 14.79
C LEU A 243 -8.21 -7.51 15.98
N ILE A 244 -9.06 -8.52 15.87
CA ILE A 244 -9.94 -8.96 16.96
C ILE A 244 -9.06 -9.64 18.01
N GLY A 245 -9.15 -9.16 19.25
CA GLY A 245 -8.35 -9.71 20.37
C GLY A 245 -6.99 -9.04 20.55
N VAL A 246 -6.63 -8.06 19.73
CA VAL A 246 -5.49 -7.19 20.00
C VAL A 246 -5.84 -6.29 21.19
N GLN A 247 -5.06 -6.37 22.27
CA GLN A 247 -5.31 -5.68 23.53
C GLN A 247 -5.48 -4.16 23.36
N ASP A 248 -4.70 -3.55 22.48
CA ASP A 248 -4.73 -2.10 22.20
C ASP A 248 -5.96 -1.69 21.38
N LEU A 249 -6.70 -2.64 20.82
CA LEU A 249 -7.92 -2.45 20.03
C LEU A 249 -9.12 -3.18 20.67
N SER A 250 -9.15 -3.29 22.00
CA SER A 250 -10.19 -4.00 22.75
C SER A 250 -11.54 -3.26 22.84
N ASP A 251 -11.58 -1.99 22.50
CA ASP A 251 -12.80 -1.20 22.41
C ASP A 251 -13.62 -1.64 21.17
N LEU A 252 -14.82 -2.18 21.42
CA LEU A 252 -15.69 -2.72 20.39
C LEU A 252 -16.21 -1.65 19.42
N ASP A 253 -16.50 -0.46 19.91
CA ASP A 253 -16.99 0.64 19.07
C ASP A 253 -15.90 1.11 18.13
N ARG A 254 -14.68 1.23 18.63
CA ARG A 254 -13.51 1.58 17.83
C ARG A 254 -13.15 0.50 16.79
N LEU A 255 -13.24 -0.76 17.20
CA LEU A 255 -13.03 -1.88 16.27
C LEU A 255 -14.08 -1.89 15.16
N ARG A 256 -15.33 -1.57 15.47
CA ARG A 256 -16.42 -1.45 14.50
C ARG A 256 -16.15 -0.32 13.50
N GLU A 257 -15.79 0.87 13.98
CA GLU A 257 -15.44 2.01 13.10
C GLU A 257 -14.28 1.67 12.16
N LEU A 258 -13.29 0.94 12.66
CA LEU A 258 -12.16 0.47 11.87
C LEU A 258 -12.61 -0.49 10.76
N PHE A 259 -13.49 -1.46 11.05
CA PHE A 259 -14.04 -2.35 10.02
C PHE A 259 -14.92 -1.61 9.01
N GLU A 260 -15.70 -0.62 9.44
CA GLU A 260 -16.46 0.22 8.54
C GLU A 260 -15.54 1.02 7.60
N THR A 261 -14.40 1.48 8.10
CA THR A 261 -13.38 2.16 7.28
C THR A 261 -12.76 1.21 6.25
N PHE A 262 -12.49 -0.05 6.64
CA PHE A 262 -12.03 -1.07 5.69
C PHE A 262 -13.07 -1.37 4.61
N ALA A 263 -14.35 -1.38 4.95
CA ALA A 263 -15.43 -1.57 3.98
C ALA A 263 -15.53 -0.41 2.97
N ARG A 264 -15.22 0.81 3.39
CA ARG A 264 -15.25 2.01 2.53
C ARG A 264 -14.02 2.16 1.62
N LYS A 265 -13.11 1.24 1.56
CA LYS A 265 -11.87 1.15 0.74
C LYS A 265 -11.24 2.48 0.28
N ARG A 266 -12.05 3.47 -0.12
CA ARG A 266 -11.62 4.74 -0.71
C ARG A 266 -10.69 5.55 0.20
N GLU A 267 -11.01 5.61 1.49
CA GLU A 267 -10.23 6.37 2.48
C GLU A 267 -8.84 5.74 2.66
N ILE A 268 -8.79 4.40 2.70
CA ILE A 268 -7.52 3.65 2.77
C ILE A 268 -6.70 3.83 1.50
N LEU A 269 -7.33 3.80 0.32
CA LEU A 269 -6.65 4.07 -0.95
C LEU A 269 -6.01 5.45 -0.98
N GLN A 270 -6.71 6.50 -0.52
CA GLN A 270 -6.15 7.84 -0.42
C GLN A 270 -4.94 7.90 0.52
N LEU A 271 -4.97 7.16 1.62
CA LEU A 271 -3.81 7.04 2.52
C LEU A 271 -2.64 6.34 1.81
N LEU A 272 -2.90 5.24 1.11
CA LEU A 272 -1.88 4.51 0.36
C LEU A 272 -1.27 5.39 -0.77
N GLU A 273 -2.08 6.18 -1.45
CA GLU A 273 -1.59 7.10 -2.49
C GLU A 273 -0.58 8.14 -1.98
N ARG A 274 -0.65 8.53 -0.70
CA ARG A 274 0.36 9.40 -0.08
C ARG A 274 1.75 8.75 -0.05
N THR A 275 1.83 7.42 -0.08
CA THR A 275 3.10 6.68 -0.16
C THR A 275 3.78 6.89 -1.52
N LEU A 276 3.02 7.07 -2.60
CA LEU A 276 3.54 7.26 -3.95
C LEU A 276 4.34 8.57 -4.13
N GLN A 277 4.22 9.50 -3.18
CA GLN A 277 4.89 10.81 -3.26
C GLN A 277 6.39 10.77 -2.95
N ALA A 278 6.90 9.63 -2.43
CA ALA A 278 8.33 9.47 -2.15
C ALA A 278 8.74 7.99 -2.19
N PRO A 279 9.99 7.69 -2.59
CA PRO A 279 10.49 6.32 -2.67
C PRO A 279 10.63 5.67 -1.28
N GLY A 280 10.54 4.32 -1.24
CA GLY A 280 10.80 3.50 -0.07
C GLY A 280 9.61 3.34 0.87
N VAL A 281 9.87 2.67 1.99
CA VAL A 281 8.85 2.37 3.01
C VAL A 281 8.38 3.66 3.68
N ARG A 282 7.06 3.80 3.81
CA ARG A 282 6.41 4.87 4.57
C ARG A 282 5.67 4.29 5.76
N ILE A 283 5.67 5.05 6.84
CA ILE A 283 5.01 4.65 8.09
C ILE A 283 4.16 5.82 8.54
N PHE A 284 2.89 5.54 8.80
CA PHE A 284 1.93 6.49 9.37
C PHE A 284 1.53 5.98 10.74
N ILE A 285 1.69 6.77 11.78
CA ILE A 285 1.48 6.38 13.19
C ILE A 285 0.31 7.18 13.75
N GLY A 286 -0.79 6.49 14.10
CA GLY A 286 -1.96 7.11 14.71
C GLY A 286 -2.52 8.26 13.87
N GLU A 287 -2.61 9.44 14.44
CA GLU A 287 -3.17 10.66 13.79
C GLU A 287 -2.48 11.06 12.47
N GLU A 288 -1.26 10.58 12.19
CA GLU A 288 -0.57 10.84 10.92
C GLU A 288 -1.29 10.23 9.72
N THR A 289 -2.14 9.23 9.94
CA THR A 289 -3.01 8.66 8.91
C THR A 289 -3.97 9.70 8.35
N GLY A 290 -4.39 10.66 9.17
CA GLY A 290 -5.43 11.65 8.85
C GLY A 290 -6.84 11.08 8.86
N LEU A 291 -7.02 9.87 9.38
CA LEU A 291 -8.29 9.15 9.46
C LEU A 291 -8.58 8.83 10.93
N ALA A 292 -9.56 9.49 11.55
CA ALA A 292 -9.89 9.31 12.96
C ALA A 292 -10.09 7.84 13.38
N PRO A 293 -10.74 6.95 12.59
CA PRO A 293 -10.83 5.54 12.95
C PRO A 293 -9.48 4.82 13.01
N LEU A 294 -8.41 5.40 12.44
CA LEU A 294 -7.06 4.84 12.44
C LEU A 294 -6.14 5.45 13.52
N ASP A 295 -6.63 6.30 14.42
CA ASP A 295 -5.81 6.98 15.43
C ASP A 295 -5.09 6.01 16.39
N GLY A 296 -5.59 4.80 16.59
CA GLY A 296 -4.95 3.78 17.44
C GLY A 296 -4.13 2.76 16.67
N VAL A 297 -3.94 2.94 15.37
CA VAL A 297 -3.21 2.00 14.52
C VAL A 297 -2.06 2.69 13.80
N SER A 298 -1.15 1.89 13.30
CA SER A 298 -0.10 2.34 12.37
C SER A 298 -0.24 1.62 11.05
N VAL A 299 0.17 2.30 9.99
CA VAL A 299 0.17 1.77 8.62
C VAL A 299 1.60 1.82 8.10
N VAL A 300 2.16 0.65 7.76
CA VAL A 300 3.49 0.52 7.15
C VAL A 300 3.29 0.14 5.70
N THR A 301 3.79 0.95 4.78
CA THR A 301 3.54 0.80 3.34
C THR A 301 4.82 0.85 2.53
N ALA A 302 4.84 0.17 1.39
CA ALA A 302 5.90 0.30 0.38
C ALA A 302 5.29 0.34 -1.03
N PRO A 303 5.84 1.12 -1.96
CA PRO A 303 5.47 1.05 -3.35
C PRO A 303 6.04 -0.24 -3.96
N TYR A 304 5.26 -0.93 -4.80
CA TYR A 304 5.75 -2.04 -5.61
C TYR A 304 5.88 -1.60 -7.08
N MET A 305 6.94 -2.07 -7.73
CA MET A 305 7.38 -1.54 -9.01
C MET A 305 7.57 -2.69 -10.02
N ALA A 306 7.25 -2.42 -11.28
CA ALA A 306 7.60 -3.27 -12.39
C ALA A 306 8.06 -2.40 -13.58
N GLY A 307 9.04 -2.85 -14.36
CA GLY A 307 9.58 -2.08 -15.49
C GLY A 307 10.11 -0.69 -15.12
N GLY A 308 10.54 -0.49 -13.88
CA GLY A 308 11.01 0.82 -13.40
C GLY A 308 9.88 1.82 -13.05
N GLN A 309 8.61 1.41 -13.15
CA GLN A 309 7.44 2.23 -12.82
C GLN A 309 6.77 1.74 -11.54
N VAL A 310 6.26 2.67 -10.73
CA VAL A 310 5.46 2.35 -9.55
C VAL A 310 4.07 1.94 -10.02
N LEU A 311 3.69 0.69 -9.78
CA LEU A 311 2.38 0.15 -10.15
C LEU A 311 1.32 0.39 -9.08
N GLY A 312 1.71 0.34 -7.80
CA GLY A 312 0.81 0.51 -6.68
C GLY A 312 1.55 0.47 -5.35
N VAL A 313 0.81 0.32 -4.28
CA VAL A 313 1.30 0.30 -2.91
C VAL A 313 0.76 -0.93 -2.20
N LEU A 314 1.61 -1.58 -1.44
CA LEU A 314 1.18 -2.59 -0.47
C LEU A 314 1.59 -2.19 0.94
N GLY A 315 0.99 -2.82 1.94
CA GLY A 315 1.34 -2.52 3.32
C GLY A 315 0.60 -3.35 4.34
N VAL A 316 0.79 -2.96 5.58
CA VAL A 316 0.22 -3.60 6.76
C VAL A 316 -0.43 -2.56 7.65
N ILE A 317 -1.63 -2.85 8.14
CA ILE A 317 -2.35 -2.05 9.12
C ILE A 317 -2.42 -2.86 10.42
N GLY A 318 -1.90 -2.31 11.50
CA GLY A 318 -1.87 -2.95 12.80
C GLY A 318 -1.85 -1.93 13.95
N PRO A 319 -1.85 -2.37 15.22
CA PRO A 319 -1.81 -1.46 16.36
C PRO A 319 -0.53 -0.62 16.33
N THR A 320 -0.55 0.55 16.97
CA THR A 320 0.65 1.41 17.08
C THR A 320 1.81 0.67 17.73
N ARG A 321 1.50 -0.29 18.60
CA ARG A 321 2.45 -1.19 19.26
C ARG A 321 2.75 -2.40 18.39
N MET A 322 3.55 -2.24 17.34
CA MET A 322 3.99 -3.35 16.47
C MET A 322 5.53 -3.43 16.39
N ALA A 323 6.06 -4.59 16.05
CA ALA A 323 7.49 -4.85 15.91
C ALA A 323 8.02 -4.25 14.58
N TYR A 324 8.19 -2.93 14.53
CA TYR A 324 8.61 -2.20 13.34
C TYR A 324 9.92 -2.72 12.74
N GLU A 325 10.87 -3.15 13.59
CA GLU A 325 12.15 -3.74 13.18
C GLU A 325 12.00 -4.96 12.28
N ARG A 326 10.88 -5.67 12.40
CA ARG A 326 10.55 -6.86 11.59
C ARG A 326 9.57 -6.54 10.48
N ILE A 327 8.56 -5.69 10.75
CA ILE A 327 7.48 -5.41 9.80
C ILE A 327 8.00 -4.62 8.59
N ILE A 328 8.87 -3.63 8.81
CA ILE A 328 9.42 -2.82 7.72
C ILE A 328 10.14 -3.69 6.67
N PRO A 329 11.08 -4.58 7.03
CA PRO A 329 11.71 -5.47 6.07
C PRO A 329 10.73 -6.44 5.37
N VAL A 330 9.70 -6.93 6.06
CA VAL A 330 8.67 -7.80 5.47
C VAL A 330 7.89 -7.05 4.38
N VAL A 331 7.44 -5.83 4.69
CA VAL A 331 6.68 -5.00 3.74
C VAL A 331 7.54 -4.66 2.51
N GLN A 332 8.82 -4.29 2.72
CA GLN A 332 9.73 -4.00 1.61
C GLN A 332 9.95 -5.24 0.73
N ALA A 333 10.29 -6.38 1.34
CA ALA A 333 10.54 -7.60 0.59
C ALA A 333 9.30 -8.13 -0.16
N ALA A 334 8.11 -7.95 0.41
CA ALA A 334 6.86 -8.28 -0.25
C ALA A 334 6.61 -7.37 -1.47
N ALA A 335 6.93 -6.06 -1.36
CA ALA A 335 6.84 -5.13 -2.48
C ALA A 335 7.78 -5.49 -3.63
N ASP A 336 9.03 -5.83 -3.30
CA ASP A 336 10.02 -6.26 -4.27
C ASP A 336 9.61 -7.58 -4.94
N ALA A 337 9.09 -8.54 -4.17
CA ALA A 337 8.64 -9.84 -4.68
C ALA A 337 7.40 -9.70 -5.57
N LEU A 338 6.42 -8.88 -5.18
CA LEU A 338 5.22 -8.63 -5.98
C LEU A 338 5.56 -7.92 -7.29
N GLY A 339 6.42 -6.91 -7.24
CA GLY A 339 6.89 -6.21 -8.43
C GLY A 339 7.57 -7.15 -9.43
N ALA A 340 8.47 -7.99 -8.95
CA ALA A 340 9.15 -8.99 -9.77
C ALA A 340 8.21 -10.07 -10.33
N ALA A 341 7.12 -10.41 -9.65
CA ALA A 341 6.14 -11.38 -10.12
C ALA A 341 5.23 -10.83 -11.24
N ILE A 342 4.92 -9.52 -11.18
CA ILE A 342 4.10 -8.83 -12.18
C ILE A 342 4.91 -8.58 -13.46
N ASP A 343 6.21 -8.23 -13.34
CA ASP A 343 7.12 -8.01 -14.47
C ASP A 343 8.31 -8.98 -14.34
N PRO A 344 8.12 -10.25 -14.67
CA PRO A 344 9.21 -11.22 -14.59
C PRO A 344 10.34 -10.77 -15.53
N PRO A 345 11.62 -10.84 -15.11
CA PRO A 345 12.74 -10.52 -15.97
C PRO A 345 12.63 -11.36 -17.24
N GLN A 346 12.64 -10.71 -18.39
CA GLN A 346 12.59 -11.40 -19.68
C GLN A 346 13.75 -12.41 -19.68
N SER A 347 13.41 -13.70 -19.71
CA SER A 347 14.39 -14.76 -19.87
C SER A 347 15.16 -14.47 -21.17
N THR A 348 16.41 -14.07 -21.03
CA THR A 348 17.32 -13.91 -22.17
C THR A 348 17.25 -15.22 -22.95
N PRO A 349 16.86 -15.23 -24.23
CA PRO A 349 16.87 -16.46 -24.99
C PRO A 349 18.31 -17.04 -24.95
N PRO A 350 18.48 -18.37 -24.83
CA PRO A 350 19.80 -18.95 -24.87
C PRO A 350 20.45 -18.51 -26.19
N SER A 351 21.61 -17.89 -26.09
CA SER A 351 22.43 -17.52 -27.26
C SER A 351 22.65 -18.75 -28.12
N PRO A 352 22.55 -18.62 -29.48
CA PRO A 352 22.66 -19.73 -30.41
C PRO A 352 24.02 -20.39 -30.36
#